data_fe1b7b69b373a429906c3f70e361ee84
#
_entry.id   fe1b7b69b373a429906c3f70e361ee84
#
_cell.length_a   1.000
_cell.length_b   1.000
_cell.length_c   1.000
_cell.angle_alpha   90.00
_cell.angle_beta   90.00
_cell.angle_gamma   90.00
#
_symmetry.space_group_name_H-M   'P 1'
#
loop_
_entity.id
_entity.type
_entity.pdbx_description
1 polymer ?
#
loop_
_entity_poly.entity_id
_entity_poly.type
_entity_poly.pdbx_seq_one_letter_code
_entity_poly.pdbx_strand_id
1 'polypeptide(L)'
;MIIINLFQSVCIRINFQYNKVMIRKELTDSELLAHLGKIHKDEMSIFVMAEGSFRGAFFNGTRLVNQMRLQHNLGILETMVLGQAMLCAALLIPTMKGREHITFRYDTNGPAAGFSVEADSTGYVRGFLLQDKIPIEKPLENWDLSPFLGEGTLTISRIGEGMKAPQVGTVEIMYKNIAKDLAWYFLQSEQIHTAFNTSIQFDEKGRVIGAGGMFLQHVPGAGGKSKISAQTENSGAEDKKETEEDLIRRAENAFKAMPSIGKWFSDGGDMEDVIYGLFREFKPTAVLNRDVIFGCPCSTESFAQHIKHLPKAELEDIIANDPDPLEVICHCCGSKYQISKSMLK
;
A
#
# COMPACT_ATOMS: atom_id res chain seq x y z
N MET A 1 -14.44 26.78 8.81
CA MET A 1 -13.63 25.57 8.61
C MET A 1 -13.04 25.66 7.21
N ILE A 2 -11.84 26.18 7.10
CA ILE A 2 -11.16 26.32 5.81
C ILE A 2 -10.43 25.02 5.57
N ILE A 3 -10.95 24.21 4.64
CA ILE A 3 -10.18 23.10 4.06
C ILE A 3 -9.23 23.75 3.06
N ILE A 4 -8.01 24.04 3.50
CA ILE A 4 -6.96 24.52 2.58
C ILE A 4 -6.64 23.36 1.65
N ASN A 5 -7.20 23.39 0.45
CA ASN A 5 -6.89 22.48 -0.65
C ASN A 5 -5.48 22.75 -1.19
N LEU A 6 -4.45 22.50 -0.38
CA LEU A 6 -3.04 22.51 -0.81
C LEU A 6 -2.73 21.24 -1.63
N PHE A 7 -3.43 21.07 -2.75
CA PHE A 7 -3.66 19.80 -3.41
C PHE A 7 -2.51 19.22 -4.23
N GLN A 8 -1.39 19.88 -4.49
CA GLN A 8 -0.41 19.28 -5.41
C GLN A 8 1.08 19.47 -5.10
N SER A 9 1.47 20.33 -4.19
CA SER A 9 2.90 20.63 -4.02
C SER A 9 3.51 20.30 -2.66
N VAL A 10 2.70 19.87 -1.69
CA VAL A 10 3.13 19.73 -0.27
C VAL A 10 3.78 18.39 0.04
N CYS A 11 3.44 17.31 -0.67
CA CYS A 11 4.03 15.98 -0.40
C CYS A 11 5.46 15.79 -0.95
N ILE A 12 5.95 16.64 -1.84
CA ILE A 12 7.16 16.37 -2.64
C ILE A 12 8.49 16.83 -2.00
N ARG A 13 8.47 17.62 -0.91
CA ARG A 13 9.70 18.12 -0.27
C ARG A 13 9.70 17.97 1.24
N ILE A 14 9.68 16.77 1.77
CA ILE A 14 9.94 16.54 3.19
C ILE A 14 11.33 15.95 3.35
N ASN A 15 12.22 16.73 3.94
CA ASN A 15 13.51 16.28 4.46
C ASN A 15 13.24 15.19 5.52
N PHE A 16 13.72 13.96 5.27
CA PHE A 16 13.51 12.77 6.09
C PHE A 16 14.18 12.87 7.47
N GLN A 17 13.62 13.67 8.38
CA GLN A 17 13.93 13.58 9.81
C GLN A 17 12.69 13.09 10.56
N TYR A 18 12.58 11.77 10.68
CA TYR A 18 11.45 11.05 11.31
C TYR A 18 11.44 11.09 12.85
N ASN A 19 11.70 12.26 13.46
CA ASN A 19 11.58 12.40 14.92
C ASN A 19 10.25 13.02 15.38
N LYS A 20 9.29 13.28 14.48
CA LYS A 20 7.97 13.82 14.83
C LYS A 20 6.89 12.87 14.33
N VAL A 21 6.13 12.34 15.27
CA VAL A 21 5.10 11.32 15.04
C VAL A 21 3.74 12.01 14.92
N MET A 22 2.95 11.62 13.92
CA MET A 22 1.55 12.08 13.78
C MET A 22 0.78 11.93 15.10
N ILE A 23 -0.26 12.72 15.30
CA ILE A 23 -1.19 12.55 16.43
C ILE A 23 -2.00 11.27 16.19
N ARG A 24 -1.65 10.20 16.93
CA ARG A 24 -2.32 8.92 16.83
C ARG A 24 -3.57 8.91 17.70
N LYS A 25 -4.69 8.48 17.11
CA LYS A 25 -5.87 8.09 17.87
C LYS A 25 -5.64 6.72 18.49
N GLU A 26 -6.04 6.56 19.75
CA GLU A 26 -5.92 5.29 20.45
C GLU A 26 -7.10 4.38 20.13
N LEU A 27 -6.82 3.11 19.87
CA LEU A 27 -7.84 2.09 19.70
C LEU A 27 -8.38 1.70 21.09
N THR A 28 -9.68 1.92 21.30
CA THR A 28 -10.33 1.72 22.61
C THR A 28 -11.28 0.52 22.65
N ASP A 29 -11.56 -0.13 21.51
CA ASP A 29 -12.40 -1.33 21.45
C ASP A 29 -11.69 -2.51 22.12
N SER A 30 -12.16 -2.89 23.31
CA SER A 30 -11.54 -3.92 24.13
C SER A 30 -11.59 -5.32 23.51
N GLU A 31 -12.65 -5.65 22.75
CA GLU A 31 -12.76 -6.94 22.08
C GLU A 31 -11.78 -7.04 20.90
N LEU A 32 -11.68 -5.94 20.13
CA LEU A 32 -10.71 -5.87 19.04
C LEU A 32 -9.26 -5.93 19.59
N LEU A 33 -8.96 -5.19 20.65
CA LEU A 33 -7.66 -5.23 21.31
C LEU A 33 -7.32 -6.64 21.82
N ALA A 34 -8.29 -7.35 22.40
CA ALA A 34 -8.11 -8.73 22.86
C ALA A 34 -7.85 -9.69 21.67
N HIS A 35 -8.52 -9.48 20.53
CA HIS A 35 -8.26 -10.24 19.31
C HIS A 35 -6.87 -9.95 18.75
N LEU A 36 -6.51 -8.68 18.57
CA LEU A 36 -5.20 -8.25 18.09
C LEU A 36 -4.05 -8.75 18.99
N GLY A 37 -4.30 -8.94 20.29
CA GLY A 37 -3.33 -9.52 21.22
C GLY A 37 -3.05 -11.00 20.99
N LYS A 38 -3.90 -11.73 20.27
CA LYS A 38 -3.78 -13.17 19.99
C LYS A 38 -3.14 -13.48 18.63
N ILE A 39 -3.21 -12.58 17.68
CA ILE A 39 -2.66 -12.74 16.34
C ILE A 39 -1.27 -12.13 16.21
N HIS A 40 -0.52 -12.57 15.21
CA HIS A 40 0.81 -12.05 14.91
C HIS A 40 0.80 -10.53 14.71
N LYS A 41 1.92 -9.88 15.02
CA LYS A 41 2.12 -8.45 14.78
C LYS A 41 2.19 -8.18 13.27
N ASP A 42 1.97 -6.92 12.90
CA ASP A 42 2.17 -6.49 11.52
C ASP A 42 3.64 -6.62 11.16
N GLU A 43 3.90 -7.39 10.11
CA GLU A 43 5.23 -7.64 9.58
C GLU A 43 5.14 -7.99 8.11
N MET A 44 6.16 -7.65 7.34
CA MET A 44 6.35 -8.06 5.96
C MET A 44 7.54 -9.00 5.84
N SER A 45 7.32 -10.20 5.33
CA SER A 45 8.38 -11.13 4.94
C SER A 45 8.66 -11.00 3.45
N ILE A 46 9.90 -10.68 3.11
CA ILE A 46 10.38 -10.58 1.72
C ILE A 46 11.14 -11.85 1.40
N PHE A 47 10.83 -12.48 0.29
CA PHE A 47 11.41 -13.73 -0.13
C PHE A 47 11.79 -13.74 -1.62
N VAL A 48 12.69 -14.64 -1.97
CA VAL A 48 13.03 -14.99 -3.35
C VAL A 48 12.77 -16.48 -3.56
N MET A 49 12.50 -16.88 -4.80
CA MET A 49 12.29 -18.28 -5.14
C MET A 49 12.72 -18.59 -6.57
N ALA A 50 12.80 -19.89 -6.93
CA ALA A 50 13.25 -20.35 -8.23
C ALA A 50 14.61 -19.73 -8.62
N GLU A 51 15.62 -19.87 -7.72
CA GLU A 51 16.98 -19.35 -7.92
C GLU A 51 17.05 -17.83 -8.22
N GLY A 52 16.08 -17.07 -7.69
CA GLY A 52 15.99 -15.62 -7.88
C GLY A 52 15.14 -15.19 -9.09
N SER A 53 14.59 -16.14 -9.86
CA SER A 53 13.67 -15.80 -10.97
C SER A 53 12.40 -15.10 -10.50
N PHE A 54 12.05 -15.25 -9.21
CA PHE A 54 10.95 -14.51 -8.59
C PHE A 54 11.39 -13.86 -7.30
N ARG A 55 10.86 -12.69 -7.05
CA ARG A 55 10.82 -12.05 -5.74
C ARG A 55 9.39 -11.88 -5.28
N GLY A 56 9.16 -11.99 -3.97
CA GLY A 56 7.85 -11.82 -3.39
C GLY A 56 7.91 -11.13 -2.03
N ALA A 57 6.76 -10.69 -1.59
CA ALA A 57 6.55 -10.26 -0.22
C ALA A 57 5.18 -10.69 0.26
N PHE A 58 5.11 -11.12 1.52
CA PHE A 58 3.87 -11.43 2.22
C PHE A 58 3.76 -10.53 3.44
N PHE A 59 2.65 -9.81 3.56
CA PHE A 59 2.46 -8.76 4.54
C PHE A 59 1.21 -9.00 5.38
N ASN A 60 1.39 -9.07 6.71
CA ASN A 60 0.32 -8.89 7.68
C ASN A 60 0.21 -7.40 8.00
N GLY A 61 -0.91 -6.77 7.65
CA GLY A 61 -1.17 -5.35 7.85
C GLY A 61 -2.44 -5.09 8.66
N THR A 62 -2.83 -6.00 9.54
CA THR A 62 -4.09 -5.92 10.30
C THR A 62 -4.15 -4.67 11.17
N ARG A 63 -3.07 -4.31 11.86
CA ARG A 63 -3.00 -3.11 12.71
C ARG A 63 -2.87 -1.84 11.89
N LEU A 64 -2.16 -1.90 10.76
CA LEU A 64 -2.06 -0.80 9.80
C LEU A 64 -3.45 -0.39 9.32
N VAL A 65 -4.28 -1.34 8.88
CA VAL A 65 -5.65 -1.06 8.40
C VAL A 65 -6.55 -0.55 9.52
N ASN A 66 -6.45 -1.11 10.74
CA ASN A 66 -7.21 -0.61 11.89
C ASN A 66 -6.80 0.82 12.28
N GLN A 67 -5.50 1.14 12.28
CA GLN A 67 -5.03 2.49 12.58
C GLN A 67 -5.49 3.49 11.52
N MET A 68 -5.39 3.15 10.24
CA MET A 68 -5.91 3.94 9.12
C MET A 68 -7.41 4.22 9.29
N ARG A 69 -8.21 3.16 9.51
CA ARG A 69 -9.65 3.27 9.72
C ARG A 69 -10.00 4.21 10.87
N LEU A 70 -9.32 4.07 11.99
CA LEU A 70 -9.53 4.89 13.18
C LEU A 70 -9.15 6.36 12.94
N GLN A 71 -8.01 6.61 12.30
CA GLN A 71 -7.51 7.95 12.01
C GLN A 71 -8.47 8.74 11.12
N HIS A 72 -8.98 8.12 10.07
CA HIS A 72 -9.89 8.73 9.11
C HIS A 72 -11.37 8.58 9.46
N ASN A 73 -11.69 7.85 10.56
CA ASN A 73 -13.07 7.57 10.99
C ASN A 73 -13.92 6.94 9.87
N LEU A 74 -13.40 5.87 9.24
CA LEU A 74 -13.97 5.24 8.05
C LEU A 74 -15.07 4.22 8.40
N GLY A 75 -16.08 4.14 7.55
CA GLY A 75 -17.02 3.04 7.46
C GLY A 75 -16.39 1.75 6.91
N ILE A 76 -17.19 0.70 6.73
CA ILE A 76 -16.71 -0.61 6.24
C ILE A 76 -16.26 -0.49 4.77
N LEU A 77 -17.07 0.12 3.91
CA LEU A 77 -16.77 0.26 2.48
C LEU A 77 -15.52 1.10 2.24
N GLU A 78 -15.43 2.26 2.90
CA GLU A 78 -14.26 3.14 2.83
C GLU A 78 -13.01 2.42 3.33
N THR A 79 -13.13 1.62 4.40
CA THR A 79 -12.03 0.80 4.92
C THR A 79 -11.60 -0.26 3.92
N MET A 80 -12.54 -0.87 3.19
CA MET A 80 -12.21 -1.83 2.12
C MET A 80 -11.41 -1.17 1.00
N VAL A 81 -11.87 -0.02 0.50
CA VAL A 81 -11.20 0.68 -0.61
C VAL A 81 -9.82 1.17 -0.19
N LEU A 82 -9.74 2.01 0.86
CA LEU A 82 -8.47 2.59 1.28
C LEU A 82 -7.52 1.55 1.88
N GLY A 83 -8.04 0.56 2.60
CA GLY A 83 -7.24 -0.51 3.18
C GLY A 83 -6.58 -1.38 2.12
N GLN A 84 -7.31 -1.81 1.07
CA GLN A 84 -6.71 -2.53 -0.06
C GLN A 84 -5.66 -1.68 -0.78
N ALA A 85 -5.92 -0.39 -0.98
CA ALA A 85 -4.95 0.52 -1.57
C ALA A 85 -3.67 0.63 -0.74
N MET A 86 -3.78 0.76 0.59
CA MET A 86 -2.62 0.81 1.49
C MET A 86 -1.86 -0.51 1.56
N LEU A 87 -2.55 -1.65 1.56
CA LEU A 87 -1.89 -2.96 1.48
C LEU A 87 -1.12 -3.11 0.17
N CYS A 88 -1.70 -2.68 -0.97
CA CYS A 88 -1.01 -2.64 -2.26
C CYS A 88 0.22 -1.70 -2.22
N ALA A 89 0.10 -0.50 -1.65
CA ALA A 89 1.22 0.43 -1.52
C ALA A 89 2.35 -0.14 -0.63
N ALA A 90 1.99 -0.81 0.48
CA ALA A 90 2.96 -1.53 1.32
C ALA A 90 3.74 -2.57 0.52
N LEU A 91 3.05 -3.36 -0.31
CA LEU A 91 3.65 -4.39 -1.15
C LEU A 91 4.57 -3.84 -2.27
N LEU A 92 4.55 -2.53 -2.54
CA LEU A 92 5.51 -1.89 -3.44
C LEU A 92 6.85 -1.59 -2.77
N ILE A 93 6.93 -1.57 -1.43
CA ILE A 93 8.16 -1.25 -0.69
C ILE A 93 9.36 -2.11 -1.09
N PRO A 94 9.23 -3.45 -1.29
CA PRO A 94 10.34 -4.30 -1.74
C PRO A 94 10.86 -3.97 -3.14
N THR A 95 10.13 -3.17 -3.92
CA THR A 95 10.55 -2.74 -5.26
C THR A 95 11.39 -1.46 -5.22
N MET A 96 11.44 -0.77 -4.09
CA MET A 96 12.15 0.51 -3.91
C MET A 96 13.66 0.31 -3.80
N LYS A 97 14.41 1.32 -4.24
CA LYS A 97 15.88 1.35 -4.17
C LYS A 97 16.33 2.55 -3.33
N GLY A 98 17.15 2.28 -2.32
CA GLY A 98 17.66 3.34 -1.45
C GLY A 98 16.53 4.08 -0.73
N ARG A 99 16.60 5.42 -0.67
CA ARG A 99 15.57 6.28 -0.10
C ARG A 99 14.58 6.70 -1.18
N GLU A 100 13.62 5.86 -1.42
CA GLU A 100 12.54 6.08 -2.40
C GLU A 100 11.22 6.31 -1.70
N HIS A 101 10.37 7.08 -2.37
CA HIS A 101 8.97 7.33 -2.03
C HIS A 101 8.11 7.04 -3.25
N ILE A 102 7.01 6.32 -3.04
CA ILE A 102 6.04 5.98 -4.07
C ILE A 102 4.71 6.59 -3.70
N THR A 103 4.07 7.24 -4.67
CA THR A 103 2.65 7.60 -4.61
C THR A 103 1.89 6.69 -5.58
N PHE A 104 0.88 6.02 -5.07
CA PHE A 104 -0.09 5.23 -5.82
C PHE A 104 -1.43 5.94 -5.79
N ARG A 105 -1.85 6.45 -6.95
CA ARG A 105 -3.06 7.23 -7.11
C ARG A 105 -4.02 6.53 -8.07
N TYR A 106 -5.30 6.58 -7.72
CA TYR A 106 -6.39 5.98 -8.45
C TYR A 106 -7.49 7.04 -8.60
N ASP A 107 -7.66 7.59 -9.79
CA ASP A 107 -8.66 8.61 -10.09
C ASP A 107 -9.79 7.98 -10.90
N THR A 108 -11.02 8.04 -10.42
CA THR A 108 -12.16 7.39 -11.07
C THR A 108 -13.39 8.28 -11.12
N ASN A 109 -14.29 7.95 -12.05
CA ASN A 109 -15.61 8.57 -12.15
C ASN A 109 -16.68 7.82 -11.32
N GLY A 110 -16.30 6.77 -10.61
CA GLY A 110 -17.20 6.01 -9.74
C GLY A 110 -17.48 6.71 -8.41
N PRO A 111 -18.42 6.17 -7.60
CA PRO A 111 -18.83 6.77 -6.32
C PRO A 111 -17.69 6.99 -5.32
N ALA A 112 -16.64 6.18 -5.35
CA ALA A 112 -15.48 6.34 -4.48
C ALA A 112 -14.55 7.48 -4.92
N ALA A 113 -14.69 8.02 -6.13
CA ALA A 113 -13.81 9.00 -6.77
C ALA A 113 -12.33 8.56 -6.85
N GLY A 114 -11.90 7.62 -6.03
CA GLY A 114 -10.55 7.06 -5.97
C GLY A 114 -9.84 7.33 -4.65
N PHE A 115 -8.52 7.21 -4.70
CA PHE A 115 -7.65 7.41 -3.54
C PHE A 115 -6.27 7.92 -3.94
N SER A 116 -5.52 8.41 -2.95
CA SER A 116 -4.08 8.65 -3.05
C SER A 116 -3.40 8.04 -1.84
N VAL A 117 -2.52 7.07 -2.06
CA VAL A 117 -1.74 6.41 -1.01
C VAL A 117 -0.26 6.50 -1.31
N GLU A 118 0.54 6.56 -0.26
CA GLU A 118 1.97 6.74 -0.34
C GLU A 118 2.66 5.70 0.53
N ALA A 119 3.79 5.22 0.05
CA ALA A 119 4.70 4.38 0.82
C ALA A 119 6.14 4.86 0.65
N ASP A 120 6.96 4.68 1.67
CA ASP A 120 8.38 4.97 1.58
C ASP A 120 9.25 3.76 1.93
N SER A 121 10.51 3.83 1.54
CA SER A 121 11.48 2.75 1.74
C SER A 121 11.78 2.45 3.22
N THR A 122 11.34 3.28 4.17
CA THR A 122 11.52 3.05 5.60
C THR A 122 10.40 2.22 6.22
N GLY A 123 9.28 2.02 5.49
CA GLY A 123 8.16 1.19 5.91
C GLY A 123 6.93 1.98 6.39
N TYR A 124 6.88 3.28 6.14
CA TYR A 124 5.69 4.07 6.43
C TYR A 124 4.73 4.07 5.23
N VAL A 125 3.44 3.86 5.54
CA VAL A 125 2.34 3.92 4.57
C VAL A 125 1.30 4.90 5.09
N ARG A 126 0.77 5.76 4.19
CA ARG A 126 -0.28 6.73 4.48
C ARG A 126 -1.12 6.99 3.24
N GLY A 127 -2.25 7.65 3.41
CA GLY A 127 -3.08 8.03 2.27
C GLY A 127 -4.50 8.34 2.66
N PHE A 128 -5.32 8.69 1.68
CA PHE A 128 -6.69 9.14 1.87
C PHE A 128 -7.56 8.78 0.66
N LEU A 129 -8.87 8.73 0.90
CA LEU A 129 -9.88 8.65 -0.17
C LEU A 129 -10.11 10.03 -0.78
N LEU A 130 -10.37 10.08 -2.09
CA LEU A 130 -10.75 11.32 -2.77
C LEU A 130 -12.19 11.73 -2.44
N GLN A 131 -13.00 10.77 -1.98
CA GLN A 131 -14.35 10.96 -1.45
C GLN A 131 -14.41 10.40 -0.02
N ASP A 132 -14.53 11.27 0.98
CA ASP A 132 -14.49 10.89 2.40
C ASP A 132 -15.58 9.89 2.80
N LYS A 133 -16.76 9.99 2.17
CA LYS A 133 -17.86 9.04 2.33
C LYS A 133 -18.34 8.58 0.98
N ILE A 134 -18.27 7.27 0.76
CA ILE A 134 -18.73 6.66 -0.47
C ILE A 134 -20.25 6.54 -0.41
N PRO A 135 -21.01 7.16 -1.32
CA PRO A 135 -22.46 7.07 -1.31
C PRO A 135 -22.91 5.63 -1.61
N ILE A 136 -23.80 5.11 -0.76
CA ILE A 136 -24.38 3.78 -0.87
C ILE A 136 -25.89 3.96 -1.01
N GLU A 137 -26.46 3.58 -2.14
CA GLU A 137 -27.91 3.63 -2.37
C GLU A 137 -28.65 2.41 -1.81
N LYS A 138 -27.98 1.27 -1.76
CA LYS A 138 -28.52 -0.03 -1.31
C LYS A 138 -27.49 -0.76 -0.43
N PRO A 139 -27.93 -1.59 0.53
CA PRO A 139 -27.03 -2.47 1.26
C PRO A 139 -26.17 -3.32 0.32
N LEU A 140 -24.90 -3.51 0.69
CA LEU A 140 -23.96 -4.32 -0.09
C LEU A 140 -24.39 -5.80 -0.02
N GLU A 141 -24.56 -6.42 -1.17
CA GLU A 141 -24.89 -7.86 -1.27
C GLU A 141 -23.64 -8.74 -1.22
N ASN A 142 -22.48 -8.19 -1.54
CA ASN A 142 -21.18 -8.87 -1.58
C ASN A 142 -20.02 -7.89 -1.40
N TRP A 143 -18.79 -8.38 -1.44
CA TRP A 143 -17.56 -7.59 -1.27
C TRP A 143 -16.95 -7.11 -2.60
N ASP A 144 -17.71 -7.08 -3.70
CA ASP A 144 -17.28 -6.56 -4.98
C ASP A 144 -17.22 -5.02 -4.93
N LEU A 145 -16.03 -4.46 -5.12
CA LEU A 145 -15.80 -3.01 -5.14
C LEU A 145 -15.96 -2.39 -6.53
N SER A 146 -16.10 -3.20 -7.58
CA SER A 146 -16.14 -2.72 -8.95
C SER A 146 -17.23 -1.67 -9.23
N PRO A 147 -18.44 -1.73 -8.61
CA PRO A 147 -19.48 -0.72 -8.79
C PRO A 147 -19.09 0.65 -8.22
N PHE A 148 -18.13 0.71 -7.28
CA PHE A 148 -17.71 1.94 -6.61
C PHE A 148 -16.48 2.57 -7.24
N LEU A 149 -15.71 1.81 -8.02
CA LEU A 149 -14.43 2.26 -8.57
C LEU A 149 -14.55 2.91 -9.97
N GLY A 150 -15.56 2.57 -10.78
CA GLY A 150 -15.79 3.23 -12.05
C GLY A 150 -14.64 3.10 -13.07
N GLU A 151 -14.63 4.01 -14.05
CA GLU A 151 -13.57 4.17 -15.06
C GLU A 151 -12.63 5.30 -14.66
N GLY A 152 -11.39 5.28 -15.15
CA GLY A 152 -10.41 6.31 -14.82
C GLY A 152 -8.98 5.86 -15.03
N THR A 153 -8.06 6.38 -14.23
CA THR A 153 -6.63 6.12 -14.37
C THR A 153 -5.98 5.70 -13.06
N LEU A 154 -4.99 4.82 -13.18
CA LEU A 154 -4.06 4.45 -12.14
C LEU A 154 -2.71 5.08 -12.46
N THR A 155 -2.15 5.83 -11.50
CA THR A 155 -0.85 6.49 -11.63
C THR A 155 0.07 6.05 -10.50
N ILE A 156 1.28 5.64 -10.87
CA ILE A 156 2.39 5.42 -9.92
C ILE A 156 3.43 6.52 -10.18
N SER A 157 3.78 7.23 -9.11
CA SER A 157 4.85 8.21 -9.11
C SER A 157 5.94 7.78 -8.14
N ARG A 158 7.19 7.75 -8.61
CA ARG A 158 8.37 7.36 -7.81
C ARG A 158 9.35 8.51 -7.76
N ILE A 159 9.83 8.83 -6.57
CA ILE A 159 10.90 9.81 -6.37
C ILE A 159 11.94 9.23 -5.41
N GLY A 160 13.19 9.23 -5.83
CA GLY A 160 14.33 8.77 -5.04
C GLY A 160 15.27 9.90 -4.67
N GLU A 161 16.21 9.61 -3.78
CA GLU A 161 17.23 10.56 -3.37
C GLU A 161 18.05 11.03 -4.59
N GLY A 162 18.20 12.36 -4.73
CA GLY A 162 18.94 12.98 -5.84
C GLY A 162 18.16 13.14 -7.15
N MET A 163 16.94 12.62 -7.24
CA MET A 163 16.08 12.85 -8.41
C MET A 163 15.53 14.29 -8.42
N LYS A 164 15.60 14.96 -9.57
CA LYS A 164 15.06 16.32 -9.75
C LYS A 164 13.54 16.35 -9.97
N ALA A 165 12.99 15.29 -10.49
CA ALA A 165 11.56 15.12 -10.77
C ALA A 165 11.15 13.67 -10.53
N PRO A 166 9.88 13.40 -10.17
CA PRO A 166 9.39 12.05 -10.04
C PRO A 166 9.32 11.35 -11.42
N GLN A 167 9.56 10.05 -11.41
CA GLN A 167 9.23 9.17 -12.52
C GLN A 167 7.75 8.79 -12.39
N VAL A 168 6.95 9.08 -13.42
CA VAL A 168 5.51 8.89 -13.41
C VAL A 168 5.09 7.94 -14.52
N GLY A 169 4.31 6.94 -14.19
CA GLY A 169 3.64 6.05 -15.14
C GLY A 169 2.12 6.09 -14.88
N THR A 170 1.33 6.08 -15.94
CA THR A 170 -0.14 6.10 -15.86
C THR A 170 -0.72 5.08 -16.83
N VAL A 171 -1.74 4.35 -16.39
CA VAL A 171 -2.53 3.41 -17.21
C VAL A 171 -4.02 3.62 -16.97
N GLU A 172 -4.84 3.20 -17.92
CA GLU A 172 -6.29 3.14 -17.72
C GLU A 172 -6.66 2.00 -16.77
N ILE A 173 -7.70 2.22 -15.98
CA ILE A 173 -8.29 1.21 -15.09
C ILE A 173 -9.00 0.17 -15.96
N MET A 174 -8.57 -1.08 -15.87
CA MET A 174 -9.08 -2.17 -16.71
C MET A 174 -10.06 -3.08 -15.99
N TYR A 175 -9.77 -3.41 -14.72
CA TYR A 175 -10.46 -4.46 -13.98
C TYR A 175 -11.40 -3.93 -12.89
N LYS A 176 -11.34 -2.63 -12.58
CA LYS A 176 -12.05 -2.03 -11.43
C LYS A 176 -11.78 -2.80 -10.13
N ASN A 177 -10.54 -3.27 -10.00
CA ASN A 177 -10.03 -4.03 -8.86
C ASN A 177 -8.61 -3.59 -8.59
N ILE A 178 -8.38 -3.00 -7.41
CA ILE A 178 -7.15 -2.30 -7.05
C ILE A 178 -5.90 -3.17 -7.26
N ALA A 179 -5.92 -4.42 -6.81
CA ALA A 179 -4.79 -5.33 -6.93
C ALA A 179 -4.54 -5.78 -8.38
N LYS A 180 -5.62 -6.06 -9.14
CA LYS A 180 -5.51 -6.46 -10.56
C LYS A 180 -5.07 -5.30 -11.44
N ASP A 181 -5.59 -4.09 -11.19
CA ASP A 181 -5.20 -2.90 -11.94
C ASP A 181 -3.75 -2.50 -11.64
N LEU A 182 -3.27 -2.72 -10.41
CA LEU A 182 -1.86 -2.53 -10.08
C LEU A 182 -0.97 -3.57 -10.82
N ALA A 183 -1.39 -4.84 -10.91
CA ALA A 183 -0.70 -5.85 -11.71
C ALA A 183 -0.68 -5.47 -13.20
N TRP A 184 -1.79 -4.93 -13.71
CA TRP A 184 -1.91 -4.41 -15.07
C TRP A 184 -0.94 -3.25 -15.33
N TYR A 185 -0.80 -2.31 -14.37
CA TYR A 185 0.19 -1.24 -14.44
C TYR A 185 1.62 -1.79 -14.64
N PHE A 186 2.02 -2.78 -13.83
CA PHE A 186 3.35 -3.37 -13.96
C PHE A 186 3.57 -4.03 -15.32
N LEU A 187 2.55 -4.69 -15.85
CA LEU A 187 2.64 -5.32 -17.17
C LEU A 187 2.74 -4.28 -18.30
N GLN A 188 1.92 -3.20 -18.25
CA GLN A 188 1.84 -2.20 -19.33
C GLN A 188 2.96 -1.17 -19.26
N SER A 189 3.27 -0.66 -18.07
CA SER A 189 4.20 0.45 -17.88
C SER A 189 5.62 -0.02 -17.62
N GLU A 190 5.80 -1.08 -16.84
CA GLU A 190 7.13 -1.58 -16.46
C GLU A 190 7.54 -2.86 -17.23
N GLN A 191 6.62 -3.47 -17.97
CA GLN A 191 6.81 -4.70 -18.74
C GLN A 191 7.31 -5.88 -17.88
N ILE A 192 6.84 -5.95 -16.65
CA ILE A 192 7.24 -6.98 -15.68
C ILE A 192 5.98 -7.73 -15.20
N HIS A 193 5.99 -9.06 -15.35
CA HIS A 193 4.93 -9.91 -14.80
C HIS A 193 4.91 -9.82 -13.28
N THR A 194 3.81 -9.29 -12.75
CA THR A 194 3.64 -9.05 -11.32
C THR A 194 2.21 -9.43 -10.92
N ALA A 195 2.07 -10.13 -9.81
CA ALA A 195 0.78 -10.47 -9.22
C ALA A 195 0.64 -9.83 -7.83
N PHE A 196 -0.56 -9.33 -7.53
CA PHE A 196 -0.94 -8.79 -6.23
C PHE A 196 -2.22 -9.48 -5.76
N ASN A 197 -2.29 -9.77 -4.48
CA ASN A 197 -3.51 -10.21 -3.80
C ASN A 197 -3.59 -9.51 -2.46
N THR A 198 -4.73 -8.91 -2.13
CA THR A 198 -5.00 -8.27 -0.85
C THR A 198 -6.36 -8.70 -0.33
N SER A 199 -6.48 -8.85 0.98
CA SER A 199 -7.71 -9.27 1.62
C SER A 199 -7.86 -8.64 2.98
N ILE A 200 -9.07 -8.21 3.32
CA ILE A 200 -9.46 -7.66 4.62
C ILE A 200 -10.63 -8.49 5.14
N GLN A 201 -10.50 -9.01 6.35
CA GLN A 201 -11.52 -9.78 7.04
C GLN A 201 -12.20 -8.92 8.11
N PHE A 202 -13.52 -8.83 8.05
CA PHE A 202 -14.33 -8.21 9.07
C PHE A 202 -15.04 -9.27 9.91
N ASP A 203 -15.31 -8.95 11.16
CA ASP A 203 -16.23 -9.71 11.98
C ASP A 203 -17.70 -9.21 11.80
N GLU A 204 -18.64 -9.84 12.53
CA GLU A 204 -20.06 -9.50 12.48
C GLU A 204 -20.37 -8.06 12.95
N LYS A 205 -19.49 -7.46 13.76
CA LYS A 205 -19.58 -6.08 14.23
C LYS A 205 -18.89 -5.09 13.28
N GLY A 206 -18.36 -5.56 12.15
CA GLY A 206 -17.66 -4.76 11.15
C GLY A 206 -16.27 -4.30 11.58
N ARG A 207 -15.60 -4.96 12.53
CA ARG A 207 -14.23 -4.70 12.95
C ARG A 207 -13.26 -5.44 12.05
N VAL A 208 -12.11 -4.85 11.73
CA VAL A 208 -11.07 -5.50 10.95
C VAL A 208 -10.31 -6.49 11.85
N ILE A 209 -10.55 -7.77 11.69
CA ILE A 209 -9.93 -8.83 12.49
C ILE A 209 -8.73 -9.49 11.80
N GLY A 210 -8.55 -9.27 10.50
CA GLY A 210 -7.39 -9.71 9.74
C GLY A 210 -7.27 -8.94 8.45
N ALA A 211 -6.05 -8.54 8.07
CA ALA A 211 -5.80 -7.86 6.79
C ALA A 211 -4.37 -8.12 6.35
N GLY A 212 -4.18 -8.26 5.04
CA GLY A 212 -2.85 -8.43 4.49
C GLY A 212 -2.85 -8.58 2.99
N GLY A 213 -1.67 -8.84 2.47
CA GLY A 213 -1.50 -9.02 1.04
C GLY A 213 -0.22 -9.76 0.69
N MET A 214 -0.18 -10.24 -0.54
CA MET A 214 0.99 -10.86 -1.14
C MET A 214 1.26 -10.25 -2.51
N PHE A 215 2.53 -10.09 -2.81
CA PHE A 215 3.09 -9.65 -4.06
C PHE A 215 4.04 -10.72 -4.56
N LEU A 216 3.99 -11.02 -5.85
CA LEU A 216 4.92 -11.91 -6.53
C LEU A 216 5.30 -11.29 -7.87
N GLN A 217 6.59 -11.18 -8.14
CA GLN A 217 7.10 -10.57 -9.35
C GLN A 217 8.18 -11.45 -10.00
N HIS A 218 8.04 -11.66 -11.28
CA HIS A 218 9.10 -12.26 -12.09
C HIS A 218 10.25 -11.27 -12.29
N VAL A 219 11.49 -11.75 -12.16
CA VAL A 219 12.72 -10.96 -12.36
C VAL A 219 13.45 -11.47 -13.60
N PRO A 220 13.27 -10.82 -14.76
CA PRO A 220 13.86 -11.30 -16.02
C PRO A 220 15.38 -11.42 -15.93
N GLY A 221 15.93 -12.55 -16.37
CA GLY A 221 17.37 -12.80 -16.42
C GLY A 221 18.07 -13.05 -15.07
N ALA A 222 17.34 -13.08 -13.95
CA ALA A 222 17.91 -13.37 -12.63
C ALA A 222 18.07 -14.87 -12.38
N GLY A 223 17.28 -15.73 -13.00
CA GLY A 223 17.51 -17.18 -13.02
C GLY A 223 18.83 -17.42 -13.75
N GLY A 224 19.86 -17.81 -12.97
CA GLY A 224 21.17 -18.05 -13.54
C GLY A 224 21.04 -18.96 -14.76
N LYS A 225 21.71 -18.63 -15.85
CA LYS A 225 22.02 -19.63 -16.87
C LYS A 225 22.58 -20.81 -16.09
N SER A 226 21.76 -21.85 -15.89
CA SER A 226 22.26 -23.11 -15.38
C SER A 226 23.48 -23.45 -16.19
N LYS A 227 24.67 -23.16 -15.63
CA LYS A 227 25.92 -23.74 -16.08
C LYS A 227 25.88 -25.19 -15.64
N ILE A 228 24.95 -25.95 -16.17
CA ILE A 228 25.17 -27.38 -16.35
C ILE A 228 26.07 -27.44 -17.53
N SER A 229 27.38 -27.27 -17.21
CA SER A 229 28.49 -27.64 -18.03
C SER A 229 28.19 -28.98 -18.67
N ALA A 230 28.35 -29.01 -19.99
CA ALA A 230 28.58 -30.21 -20.75
C ALA A 230 29.60 -31.11 -20.03
N GLN A 231 29.10 -32.16 -19.38
CA GLN A 231 29.81 -33.41 -19.06
C GLN A 231 28.77 -34.39 -18.53
N THR A 232 28.03 -34.98 -19.41
CA THR A 232 27.66 -36.41 -19.44
C THR A 232 26.82 -36.63 -20.70
N GLU A 233 27.46 -37.03 -21.76
CA GLU A 233 26.82 -37.76 -22.85
C GLU A 233 26.38 -39.11 -22.30
N ASN A 234 25.13 -39.49 -22.61
CA ASN A 234 24.46 -40.77 -22.40
C ASN A 234 23.46 -40.86 -21.23
N SER A 235 22.28 -40.39 -21.50
CA SER A 235 21.04 -41.15 -21.18
C SER A 235 19.87 -40.49 -21.95
N GLY A 236 19.28 -41.25 -22.87
CA GLY A 236 18.18 -40.83 -23.71
C GLY A 236 16.84 -40.76 -22.89
N ALA A 237 16.62 -39.62 -22.35
CA ALA A 237 15.30 -39.11 -21.98
C ALA A 237 15.31 -37.64 -22.38
N GLU A 238 14.43 -37.25 -23.31
CA GLU A 238 14.18 -35.85 -23.65
C GLU A 238 13.56 -35.20 -22.43
N ASP A 239 14.37 -34.75 -21.49
CA ASP A 239 13.96 -33.77 -20.49
C ASP A 239 13.61 -32.49 -21.25
N LYS A 240 12.32 -32.27 -21.53
CA LYS A 240 11.83 -31.00 -22.04
C LYS A 240 12.29 -29.92 -21.06
N LYS A 241 13.27 -29.14 -21.47
CA LYS A 241 13.79 -28.00 -20.71
C LYS A 241 12.60 -27.08 -20.44
N GLU A 242 12.23 -26.92 -19.17
CA GLU A 242 11.14 -26.02 -18.75
C GLU A 242 11.39 -24.64 -19.33
N THR A 243 10.38 -24.06 -19.98
CA THR A 243 10.47 -22.69 -20.51
C THR A 243 10.23 -21.68 -19.41
N GLU A 244 10.71 -20.45 -19.59
CA GLU A 244 10.43 -19.35 -18.67
C GLU A 244 8.92 -19.10 -18.54
N GLU A 245 8.15 -19.25 -19.63
CA GLU A 245 6.69 -19.14 -19.64
C GLU A 245 6.01 -20.25 -18.81
N ASP A 246 6.53 -21.48 -18.86
CA ASP A 246 6.01 -22.58 -18.04
C ASP A 246 6.25 -22.33 -16.56
N LEU A 247 7.42 -21.80 -16.21
CA LEU A 247 7.79 -21.44 -14.84
C LEU A 247 6.89 -20.31 -14.32
N ILE A 248 6.65 -19.27 -15.12
CA ILE A 248 5.73 -18.16 -14.76
C ILE A 248 4.33 -18.71 -14.56
N ARG A 249 3.80 -19.51 -15.48
CA ARG A 249 2.46 -20.08 -15.38
C ARG A 249 2.26 -20.94 -14.11
N ARG A 250 3.26 -21.74 -13.74
CA ARG A 250 3.23 -22.54 -12.49
C ARG A 250 3.23 -21.65 -11.25
N ALA A 251 4.07 -20.61 -11.22
CA ALA A 251 4.10 -19.66 -10.12
C ALA A 251 2.78 -18.90 -9.98
N GLU A 252 2.17 -18.48 -11.09
CA GLU A 252 0.85 -17.87 -11.08
C GLU A 252 -0.25 -18.83 -10.58
N ASN A 253 -0.19 -20.11 -10.94
CA ASN A 253 -1.17 -21.10 -10.46
C ASN A 253 -1.03 -21.32 -8.95
N ALA A 254 0.21 -21.42 -8.44
CA ALA A 254 0.46 -21.48 -7.00
C ALA A 254 -0.07 -20.23 -6.30
N PHE A 255 0.20 -19.04 -6.85
CA PHE A 255 -0.30 -17.77 -6.30
C PHE A 255 -1.83 -17.69 -6.28
N LYS A 256 -2.52 -18.20 -7.30
CA LYS A 256 -3.99 -18.26 -7.36
C LYS A 256 -4.61 -19.24 -6.35
N ALA A 257 -3.85 -20.25 -5.92
CA ALA A 257 -4.30 -21.23 -4.92
C ALA A 257 -4.22 -20.71 -3.47
N MET A 258 -3.79 -19.48 -3.27
CA MET A 258 -3.65 -18.87 -1.96
C MET A 258 -4.99 -18.75 -1.22
N PRO A 259 -5.04 -19.09 0.08
CA PRO A 259 -6.23 -18.87 0.90
C PRO A 259 -6.54 -17.38 1.06
N SER A 260 -7.73 -17.05 1.58
CA SER A 260 -8.05 -15.67 1.95
C SER A 260 -7.05 -15.17 3.00
N ILE A 261 -6.21 -14.20 2.61
CA ILE A 261 -5.11 -13.68 3.44
C ILE A 261 -5.64 -13.04 4.72
N GLY A 262 -6.72 -12.25 4.62
CA GLY A 262 -7.34 -11.63 5.79
C GLY A 262 -7.87 -12.65 6.77
N LYS A 263 -8.52 -13.73 6.28
CA LYS A 263 -8.96 -14.83 7.12
C LYS A 263 -7.77 -15.57 7.74
N TRP A 264 -6.74 -15.85 6.96
CA TRP A 264 -5.52 -16.51 7.45
C TRP A 264 -4.92 -15.79 8.66
N PHE A 265 -4.73 -14.48 8.55
CA PHE A 265 -4.21 -13.68 9.65
C PHE A 265 -5.18 -13.52 10.82
N SER A 266 -6.51 -13.48 10.56
CA SER A 266 -7.50 -13.44 11.63
C SER A 266 -7.52 -14.71 12.49
N ASP A 267 -7.15 -15.83 11.89
CA ASP A 267 -7.06 -17.12 12.58
C ASP A 267 -5.68 -17.33 13.27
N GLY A 268 -4.79 -16.35 13.18
CA GLY A 268 -3.44 -16.41 13.76
C GLY A 268 -2.43 -17.18 12.90
N GLY A 269 -2.71 -17.31 11.60
CA GLY A 269 -1.83 -18.01 10.66
C GLY A 269 -0.48 -17.34 10.49
N ASP A 270 0.58 -18.14 10.32
CA ASP A 270 1.95 -17.69 10.12
C ASP A 270 2.25 -17.42 8.63
N MET A 271 3.10 -16.42 8.36
CA MET A 271 3.53 -16.08 7.00
C MET A 271 4.42 -17.17 6.40
N GLU A 272 5.27 -17.78 7.18
CA GLU A 272 6.20 -18.82 6.73
C GLU A 272 5.44 -20.06 6.24
N ASP A 273 4.37 -20.44 6.93
CA ASP A 273 3.54 -21.58 6.51
C ASP A 273 2.97 -21.40 5.10
N VAL A 274 2.55 -20.17 4.74
CA VAL A 274 2.06 -19.87 3.39
C VAL A 274 3.21 -19.83 2.39
N ILE A 275 4.30 -19.13 2.69
CA ILE A 275 5.45 -18.99 1.77
C ILE A 275 6.05 -20.36 1.46
N TYR A 276 6.39 -21.14 2.49
CA TYR A 276 7.04 -22.44 2.31
C TYR A 276 6.08 -23.55 1.92
N GLY A 277 4.80 -23.47 2.29
CA GLY A 277 3.78 -24.42 1.88
C GLY A 277 3.37 -24.24 0.43
N LEU A 278 2.92 -23.03 0.07
CA LEU A 278 2.35 -22.72 -1.26
C LEU A 278 3.40 -22.76 -2.37
N PHE A 279 4.61 -22.25 -2.09
CA PHE A 279 5.69 -22.16 -3.08
C PHE A 279 6.79 -23.22 -2.89
N ARG A 280 6.51 -24.31 -2.18
CA ARG A 280 7.48 -25.37 -1.85
C ARG A 280 8.30 -25.85 -3.04
N GLU A 281 7.65 -26.06 -4.19
CA GLU A 281 8.32 -26.54 -5.40
C GLU A 281 9.32 -25.54 -5.99
N PHE A 282 9.15 -24.24 -5.69
CA PHE A 282 10.05 -23.17 -6.16
C PHE A 282 11.17 -22.86 -5.15
N LYS A 283 11.29 -23.63 -4.06
CA LYS A 283 12.33 -23.48 -3.04
C LYS A 283 12.45 -22.03 -2.53
N PRO A 284 11.39 -21.46 -1.92
CA PRO A 284 11.43 -20.10 -1.43
C PRO A 284 12.47 -19.95 -0.31
N THR A 285 13.05 -18.76 -0.24
CA THR A 285 13.99 -18.36 0.82
C THR A 285 13.60 -16.98 1.30
N ALA A 286 13.27 -16.85 2.59
CA ALA A 286 13.06 -15.56 3.21
C ALA A 286 14.39 -14.81 3.28
N VAL A 287 14.37 -13.55 2.86
CA VAL A 287 15.56 -12.69 2.76
C VAL A 287 15.57 -11.66 3.87
N LEU A 288 14.41 -11.09 4.19
CA LEU A 288 14.27 -10.00 5.15
C LEU A 288 12.85 -9.95 5.70
N ASN A 289 12.74 -9.79 7.01
CA ASN A 289 11.52 -9.38 7.67
C ASN A 289 11.62 -7.92 8.09
N ARG A 290 10.54 -7.16 7.95
CA ARG A 290 10.52 -5.74 8.29
C ARG A 290 9.16 -5.26 8.76
N ASP A 291 9.19 -4.25 9.62
CA ASP A 291 7.99 -3.54 10.02
C ASP A 291 7.47 -2.67 8.87
N VAL A 292 6.14 -2.66 8.69
CA VAL A 292 5.42 -1.71 7.85
C VAL A 292 4.23 -1.19 8.63
N ILE A 293 4.16 0.11 8.79
CA ILE A 293 3.18 0.74 9.68
C ILE A 293 2.46 1.90 9.00
N PHE A 294 1.23 2.17 9.44
CA PHE A 294 0.56 3.41 9.14
C PHE A 294 1.24 4.56 9.89
N GLY A 295 1.75 5.55 9.15
CA GLY A 295 2.48 6.66 9.74
C GLY A 295 2.62 7.86 8.81
N CYS A 296 2.65 9.06 9.39
CA CYS A 296 2.75 10.32 8.66
C CYS A 296 3.73 11.26 9.37
N PRO A 297 4.64 11.92 8.63
CA PRO A 297 5.61 12.85 9.21
C PRO A 297 5.03 14.26 9.45
N CYS A 298 3.72 14.43 9.38
CA CYS A 298 3.07 15.71 9.61
C CYS A 298 3.22 16.22 11.05
N SER A 299 3.36 17.52 11.20
CA SER A 299 3.46 18.21 12.50
C SER A 299 2.94 19.63 12.42
N THR A 300 2.68 20.25 13.58
CA THR A 300 2.27 21.65 13.69
C THR A 300 3.27 22.58 12.99
N GLU A 301 4.57 22.33 13.19
CA GLU A 301 5.64 23.16 12.59
C GLU A 301 5.69 23.00 11.08
N SER A 302 5.50 21.76 10.58
CA SER A 302 5.45 21.50 9.14
C SER A 302 4.31 22.27 8.48
N PHE A 303 3.10 22.23 9.06
CA PHE A 303 1.97 22.99 8.53
C PHE A 303 2.17 24.50 8.65
N ALA A 304 2.71 24.99 9.75
CA ALA A 304 3.03 26.42 9.89
C ALA A 304 4.01 26.89 8.81
N GLN A 305 5.05 26.10 8.51
CA GLN A 305 5.98 26.39 7.42
C GLN A 305 5.28 26.44 6.05
N HIS A 306 4.39 25.48 5.76
CA HIS A 306 3.66 25.49 4.49
C HIS A 306 2.75 26.71 4.35
N ILE A 307 2.04 27.09 5.42
CA ILE A 307 1.19 28.28 5.42
C ILE A 307 2.02 29.55 5.18
N LYS A 308 3.22 29.66 5.77
CA LYS A 308 4.14 30.79 5.52
C LYS A 308 4.59 30.92 4.06
N HIS A 309 4.56 29.84 3.29
CA HIS A 309 4.94 29.84 1.88
C HIS A 309 3.77 30.14 0.93
N LEU A 310 2.57 30.39 1.45
CA LEU A 310 1.44 30.85 0.64
C LEU A 310 1.71 32.24 0.03
N PRO A 311 1.02 32.60 -1.05
CA PRO A 311 1.05 33.95 -1.56
C PRO A 311 0.73 34.97 -0.47
N LYS A 312 1.45 36.11 -0.47
CA LYS A 312 1.39 37.10 0.62
C LYS A 312 -0.04 37.55 0.95
N ALA A 313 -0.86 37.76 -0.08
CA ALA A 313 -2.25 38.17 0.09
C ALA A 313 -3.12 37.12 0.82
N GLU A 314 -2.89 35.81 0.53
CA GLU A 314 -3.58 34.70 1.21
C GLU A 314 -3.13 34.56 2.66
N LEU A 315 -1.83 34.70 2.92
CA LEU A 315 -1.29 34.66 4.27
C LEU A 315 -1.81 35.81 5.12
N GLU A 316 -1.85 37.04 4.57
CA GLU A 316 -2.41 38.22 5.23
C GLU A 316 -3.91 38.06 5.54
N ASP A 317 -4.67 37.48 4.62
CA ASP A 317 -6.10 37.19 4.81
C ASP A 317 -6.32 36.17 5.94
N ILE A 318 -5.58 35.06 5.95
CA ILE A 318 -5.60 34.06 7.03
C ILE A 318 -5.28 34.71 8.39
N ILE A 319 -4.24 35.54 8.44
CA ILE A 319 -3.84 36.20 9.70
C ILE A 319 -4.93 37.18 10.18
N ALA A 320 -5.59 37.88 9.27
CA ALA A 320 -6.59 38.89 9.61
C ALA A 320 -7.94 38.27 10.00
N ASN A 321 -8.41 37.30 9.24
CA ASN A 321 -9.83 36.90 9.23
C ASN A 321 -10.12 35.54 9.84
N ASP A 322 -9.14 34.60 9.88
CA ASP A 322 -9.35 33.25 10.40
C ASP A 322 -9.24 33.17 11.94
N PRO A 323 -9.75 32.10 12.57
CA PRO A 323 -9.60 31.87 14.01
C PRO A 323 -8.14 31.75 14.45
N ASP A 324 -7.85 32.04 15.71
CA ASP A 324 -6.59 31.73 16.38
C ASP A 324 -6.85 30.85 17.60
N PRO A 325 -6.39 29.58 17.63
CA PRO A 325 -5.54 28.92 16.61
C PRO A 325 -6.34 28.46 15.37
N LEU A 326 -5.61 28.32 14.25
CA LEU A 326 -6.11 27.68 13.02
C LEU A 326 -6.21 26.18 13.22
N GLU A 327 -7.35 25.57 12.88
CA GLU A 327 -7.47 24.11 12.80
C GLU A 327 -7.07 23.63 11.40
N VAL A 328 -6.04 22.79 11.32
CA VAL A 328 -5.56 22.16 10.07
C VAL A 328 -5.68 20.65 10.20
N ILE A 329 -6.28 20.01 9.20
CA ILE A 329 -6.43 18.56 9.13
C ILE A 329 -5.45 18.01 8.08
N CYS A 330 -4.63 17.04 8.48
CA CYS A 330 -3.77 16.33 7.54
C CYS A 330 -4.59 15.35 6.70
N HIS A 331 -4.66 15.54 5.39
CA HIS A 331 -5.38 14.62 4.50
C HIS A 331 -4.81 13.19 4.57
N CYS A 332 -3.48 13.04 4.63
CA CYS A 332 -2.84 11.73 4.56
C CYS A 332 -3.06 10.85 5.81
N CYS A 333 -3.40 11.45 6.96
CA CYS A 333 -3.57 10.67 8.21
C CYS A 333 -4.74 11.11 9.08
N GLY A 334 -5.54 12.10 8.67
CA GLY A 334 -6.68 12.58 9.44
C GLY A 334 -6.34 13.25 10.78
N SER A 335 -5.06 13.48 11.10
CA SER A 335 -4.65 14.18 12.33
C SER A 335 -5.03 15.65 12.27
N LYS A 336 -5.52 16.20 13.40
CA LYS A 336 -5.89 17.60 13.55
C LYS A 336 -4.82 18.37 14.32
N TYR A 337 -4.43 19.50 13.80
CA TYR A 337 -3.40 20.37 14.37
C TYR A 337 -3.96 21.76 14.64
N GLN A 338 -3.54 22.34 15.76
CA GLN A 338 -3.85 23.71 16.12
C GLN A 338 -2.61 24.59 15.90
N ILE A 339 -2.70 25.54 15.00
CA ILE A 339 -1.59 26.40 14.59
C ILE A 339 -1.87 27.83 15.06
N SER A 340 -1.10 28.32 16.04
CA SER A 340 -1.21 29.69 16.47
C SER A 340 -0.75 30.66 15.39
N LYS A 341 -1.47 31.75 15.19
CA LYS A 341 -1.06 32.83 14.27
C LYS A 341 0.31 33.43 14.62
N SER A 342 0.76 33.31 15.86
CA SER A 342 2.12 33.70 16.27
C SER A 342 3.21 32.88 15.56
N MET A 343 2.91 31.63 15.17
CA MET A 343 3.82 30.79 14.40
C MET A 343 3.91 31.18 12.92
N LEU A 344 2.99 32.01 12.42
CA LEU A 344 2.93 32.45 11.01
C LEU A 344 3.63 33.78 10.76
N LYS A 345 4.01 34.48 11.81
CA LYS A 345 4.75 35.74 11.75
C LYS A 345 6.23 35.58 11.50
#